data_4236ec7506611064e74c38631931c612
#
_entry.id   4236ec7506611064e74c38631931c612
#
_cell.length_a   1.000
_cell.length_b   1.000
_cell.length_c   1.000
_cell.angle_alpha   90.00
_cell.angle_beta   90.00
_cell.angle_gamma   90.00
#
_symmetry.space_group_name_H-M   'P 1'
#
loop_
_entity.id
_entity.type
_entity.pdbx_description
1 polymer ?
#
loop_
_entity_poly.entity_id
_entity_poly.type
_entity_poly.pdbx_seq_one_letter_code
_entity_poly.pdbx_strand_id
1 'polypeptide(L)'
;RKAIDVSKIVAFYATDIGRRLLQATHVLKEVPFTLSIKTNGEDAQIIQGVIDCMFEEADGEWVLLDYKTDKILSHFAEGQALYKEMANRYETQLNYYTQAIESIKRVKVKEKVLYLYDIGQSLSMDVQ
;
A
#
# COMPACT_ATOMS: atom_id res chain seq x y z
N ARG A 1 -7.92 5.04 14.82
CA ARG A 1 -7.58 3.78 14.18
C ARG A 1 -8.52 2.68 14.67
N LYS A 2 -9.10 1.95 13.75
CA LYS A 2 -10.04 0.90 14.09
C LYS A 2 -9.33 -0.31 14.67
N ALA A 3 -9.95 -0.93 15.66
CA ALA A 3 -9.50 -2.21 16.15
C ALA A 3 -9.72 -3.28 15.09
N ILE A 4 -8.76 -4.18 14.96
CA ILE A 4 -8.82 -5.28 14.01
C ILE A 4 -8.92 -6.59 14.78
N ASP A 5 -9.80 -7.46 14.33
CA ASP A 5 -9.97 -8.79 14.93
C ASP A 5 -8.65 -9.58 14.84
N VAL A 6 -8.24 -10.18 15.93
CA VAL A 6 -6.98 -10.95 15.98
C VAL A 6 -6.98 -12.07 14.94
N SER A 7 -8.12 -12.72 14.71
CA SER A 7 -8.20 -13.78 13.71
C SER A 7 -7.89 -13.27 12.31
N LYS A 8 -8.26 -12.03 12.00
CA LYS A 8 -7.95 -11.42 10.71
C LYS A 8 -6.47 -11.09 10.58
N ILE A 9 -5.81 -10.73 11.68
CA ILE A 9 -4.37 -10.50 11.67
C ILE A 9 -3.62 -11.81 11.40
N VAL A 10 -4.03 -12.89 12.08
CA VAL A 10 -3.43 -14.20 11.86
C VAL A 10 -3.65 -14.65 10.41
N ALA A 11 -4.86 -14.44 9.88
CA ALA A 11 -5.17 -14.78 8.50
C ALA A 11 -4.27 -14.04 7.51
N PHE A 12 -3.97 -12.78 7.79
CA PHE A 12 -3.07 -12.01 6.93
C PHE A 12 -1.71 -12.72 6.77
N TYR A 13 -1.12 -13.18 7.86
CA TYR A 13 0.20 -13.82 7.80
C TYR A 13 0.18 -15.18 7.14
N ALA A 14 -1.01 -15.76 6.93
CA ALA A 14 -1.16 -17.00 6.17
C ALA A 14 -1.29 -16.76 4.67
N THR A 15 -1.45 -15.52 4.23
CA THR A 15 -1.54 -15.18 2.79
C THR A 15 -0.16 -15.10 2.18
N ASP A 16 -0.12 -15.10 0.83
CA ASP A 16 1.15 -14.94 0.11
C ASP A 16 1.85 -13.65 0.48
N ILE A 17 1.11 -12.53 0.53
CA ILE A 17 1.74 -11.25 0.85
C ILE A 17 2.25 -11.24 2.29
N GLY A 18 1.54 -11.85 3.21
CA GLY A 18 1.99 -11.96 4.59
C GLY A 18 3.26 -12.79 4.72
N ARG A 19 3.33 -13.90 3.98
CA ARG A 19 4.54 -14.73 3.96
C ARG A 19 5.73 -13.99 3.36
N ARG A 20 5.50 -13.22 2.28
CA ARG A 20 6.55 -12.40 1.69
C ARG A 20 7.09 -11.38 2.69
N LEU A 21 6.19 -10.76 3.45
CA LEU A 21 6.58 -9.83 4.50
C LEU A 21 7.47 -10.49 5.56
N LEU A 22 7.11 -11.69 6.00
CA LEU A 22 7.89 -12.41 6.99
C LEU A 22 9.28 -12.81 6.49
N GLN A 23 9.44 -12.98 5.18
CA GLN A 23 10.70 -13.39 4.56
C GLN A 23 11.53 -12.19 4.07
N ALA A 24 11.03 -10.97 4.25
CA ALA A 24 11.70 -9.78 3.75
C ALA A 24 13.05 -9.55 4.42
N THR A 25 13.99 -8.98 3.68
CA THR A 25 15.31 -8.66 4.23
C THR A 25 15.24 -7.46 5.16
N HIS A 26 14.37 -6.49 4.86
CA HIS A 26 14.13 -5.32 5.69
C HIS A 26 12.65 -4.99 5.70
N VAL A 27 12.14 -4.57 6.84
CA VAL A 27 10.74 -4.15 6.99
C VAL A 27 10.70 -2.83 7.73
N LEU A 28 9.99 -1.86 7.16
CA LEU A 28 9.72 -0.58 7.80
C LEU A 28 8.22 -0.42 7.95
N LYS A 29 7.80 -0.03 9.14
CA LYS A 29 6.37 0.15 9.44
C LYS A 29 6.12 1.58 9.88
N GLU A 30 4.93 2.07 9.55
CA GLU A 30 4.47 3.41 9.93
C GLU A 30 5.50 4.47 9.59
N VAL A 31 5.83 4.55 8.30
CA VAL A 31 6.86 5.44 7.78
C VAL A 31 6.24 6.81 7.45
N PRO A 32 6.54 7.84 8.23
CA PRO A 32 6.03 9.17 7.91
C PRO A 32 6.78 9.75 6.72
N PHE A 33 6.09 10.57 5.93
CA PHE A 33 6.73 11.25 4.82
C PHE A 33 6.13 12.63 4.62
N THR A 34 6.92 13.49 3.99
CA THR A 34 6.50 14.79 3.49
C THR A 34 6.95 14.88 2.04
N LEU A 35 6.04 15.16 1.14
CA LEU A 35 6.31 15.26 -0.29
C LEU A 35 5.91 16.64 -0.77
N SER A 36 6.82 17.29 -1.50
CA SER A 36 6.56 18.60 -2.10
C SER A 36 6.29 18.39 -3.59
N ILE A 37 5.14 18.85 -4.06
CA ILE A 37 4.73 18.71 -5.45
C ILE A 37 4.56 20.10 -6.05
N LYS A 38 5.22 20.34 -7.19
CA LYS A 38 5.04 21.55 -7.98
C LYS A 38 4.22 21.24 -9.21
N THR A 39 3.23 22.04 -9.48
CA THR A 39 2.40 21.91 -10.68
C THR A 39 2.39 23.24 -11.44
N ASN A 40 2.84 23.23 -12.68
CA ASN A 40 2.63 24.29 -13.70
C ASN A 40 2.88 25.73 -13.19
N GLY A 41 4.00 25.97 -12.52
CA GLY A 41 4.36 27.31 -12.09
C GLY A 41 3.63 27.82 -10.87
N GLU A 42 2.80 27.00 -10.26
CA GLU A 42 2.12 27.35 -9.03
C GLU A 42 3.02 27.05 -7.82
N ASP A 43 2.60 27.55 -6.65
CA ASP A 43 3.29 27.25 -5.41
C ASP A 43 3.26 25.74 -5.14
N ALA A 44 4.33 25.26 -4.52
CA ALA A 44 4.42 23.86 -4.18
C ALA A 44 3.33 23.45 -3.20
N GLN A 45 2.72 22.30 -3.44
CA GLN A 45 1.81 21.69 -2.48
C GLN A 45 2.58 20.70 -1.62
N ILE A 46 2.26 20.70 -0.34
CA ILE A 46 2.90 19.78 0.61
C ILE A 46 1.90 18.66 0.90
N ILE A 47 2.33 17.44 0.64
CA ILE A 47 1.55 16.25 0.95
C ILE A 47 2.25 15.53 2.09
N GLN A 48 1.52 15.27 3.16
CA GLN A 48 2.05 14.53 4.31
C GLN A 48 1.22 13.29 4.55
N GLY A 49 1.87 12.24 5.01
CA GLY A 49 1.17 11.01 5.33
C GLY A 49 2.06 10.02 6.04
N VAL A 50 1.49 8.85 6.29
CA VAL A 50 2.19 7.73 6.92
C VAL A 50 1.94 6.49 6.07
N ILE A 51 3.02 5.83 5.65
CA ILE A 51 2.93 4.58 4.92
C ILE A 51 2.85 3.45 5.94
N ASP A 52 1.84 2.59 5.82
CA ASP A 52 1.62 1.51 6.79
C ASP A 52 2.82 0.58 6.88
N CYS A 53 3.31 0.14 5.73
CA CYS A 53 4.39 -0.85 5.70
C CYS A 53 5.10 -0.81 4.35
N MET A 54 6.40 -1.00 4.36
CA MET A 54 7.16 -1.26 3.16
C MET A 54 8.24 -2.27 3.50
N PHE A 55 8.54 -3.16 2.55
CA PHE A 55 9.55 -4.17 2.82
C PHE A 55 10.39 -4.44 1.58
N GLU A 56 11.64 -4.82 1.83
CA GLU A 56 12.61 -5.12 0.79
C GLU A 56 12.69 -6.64 0.61
N GLU A 57 12.57 -7.07 -0.65
CA GLU A 57 12.73 -8.49 -0.96
C GLU A 57 14.17 -8.81 -1.37
N ALA A 58 14.45 -10.09 -1.60
CA ALA A 58 15.80 -10.56 -1.85
C ALA A 58 16.45 -9.91 -3.09
N ASP A 59 15.64 -9.43 -4.03
CA ASP A 59 16.14 -8.75 -5.22
C ASP A 59 16.56 -7.30 -4.98
N GLY A 60 16.41 -6.81 -3.75
CA GLY A 60 16.76 -5.42 -3.40
C GLY A 60 15.68 -4.42 -3.73
N GLU A 61 14.55 -4.85 -4.26
CA GLU A 61 13.44 -3.96 -4.59
C GLU A 61 12.39 -4.00 -3.50
N TRP A 62 11.59 -2.95 -3.43
CA TRP A 62 10.67 -2.74 -2.31
C TRP A 62 9.23 -2.94 -2.71
N VAL A 63 8.45 -3.43 -1.76
CA VAL A 63 7.00 -3.58 -1.87
C VAL A 63 6.35 -2.63 -0.88
N LEU A 64 5.38 -1.87 -1.37
CA LEU A 64 4.58 -0.97 -0.56
C LEU A 64 3.31 -1.71 -0.19
N LEU A 65 2.99 -1.76 1.09
CA LEU A 65 1.83 -2.50 1.57
C LEU A 65 0.97 -1.57 2.42
N ASP A 66 -0.29 -1.43 2.02
CA ASP A 66 -1.24 -0.55 2.67
C ASP A 66 -2.44 -1.38 3.12
N TYR A 67 -2.78 -1.28 4.40
CA TYR A 67 -3.88 -2.05 4.98
C TYR A 67 -5.17 -1.23 4.93
N LYS A 68 -6.25 -1.82 4.42
CA LYS A 68 -7.53 -1.14 4.37
C LYS A 68 -8.58 -1.95 5.12
N THR A 69 -9.37 -1.25 5.90
CA THR A 69 -10.47 -1.84 6.68
C THR A 69 -11.83 -1.51 6.08
N ASP A 70 -11.85 -1.03 4.85
CA ASP A 70 -13.10 -0.70 4.15
C ASP A 70 -14.02 -1.91 4.09
N LYS A 71 -15.30 -1.66 4.26
CA LYS A 71 -16.33 -2.66 4.03
C LYS A 71 -16.50 -2.85 2.53
N ILE A 72 -16.40 -4.09 2.07
CA ILE A 72 -16.47 -4.39 0.63
C ILE A 72 -17.85 -4.95 0.31
N LEU A 73 -18.60 -4.23 -0.53
CA LEU A 73 -19.93 -4.69 -0.95
C LEU A 73 -19.80 -5.92 -1.83
N SER A 74 -20.76 -6.84 -1.72
CA SER A 74 -20.65 -8.16 -2.36
C SER A 74 -20.46 -8.08 -3.88
N HIS A 75 -21.07 -7.10 -4.54
CA HIS A 75 -20.92 -6.98 -6.00
C HIS A 75 -19.58 -6.40 -6.44
N PHE A 76 -18.77 -5.92 -5.50
CA PHE A 76 -17.39 -5.49 -5.78
C PHE A 76 -16.36 -6.48 -5.23
N ALA A 77 -16.78 -7.61 -4.70
CA ALA A 77 -15.89 -8.44 -3.88
C ALA A 77 -14.87 -9.25 -4.66
N GLU A 78 -14.93 -9.26 -5.99
CA GLU A 78 -13.98 -10.04 -6.77
C GLU A 78 -13.78 -9.50 -8.18
N GLY A 79 -12.70 -9.94 -8.79
CA GLY A 79 -12.40 -9.67 -10.18
C GLY A 79 -12.09 -8.21 -10.47
N GLN A 80 -12.38 -7.81 -11.71
CA GLN A 80 -12.08 -6.45 -12.15
C GLN A 80 -12.91 -5.39 -11.43
N ALA A 81 -14.12 -5.74 -10.98
CA ALA A 81 -14.95 -4.79 -10.24
C ALA A 81 -14.28 -4.37 -8.95
N LEU A 82 -13.68 -5.31 -8.23
CA LEU A 82 -12.94 -5.01 -7.00
C LEU A 82 -11.73 -4.14 -7.32
N TYR A 83 -10.94 -4.51 -8.32
CA TYR A 83 -9.76 -3.75 -8.70
C TYR A 83 -10.10 -2.30 -9.05
N LYS A 84 -11.13 -2.11 -9.90
CA LYS A 84 -11.52 -0.77 -10.32
C LYS A 84 -12.00 0.09 -9.16
N GLU A 85 -12.76 -0.50 -8.25
CA GLU A 85 -13.25 0.24 -7.10
C GLU A 85 -12.10 0.68 -6.20
N MET A 86 -11.15 -0.21 -5.94
CA MET A 86 -10.01 0.10 -5.08
C MET A 86 -9.07 1.10 -5.77
N ALA A 87 -8.88 0.97 -7.08
CA ALA A 87 -8.09 1.93 -7.83
C ALA A 87 -8.70 3.33 -7.75
N ASN A 88 -10.02 3.45 -7.94
CA ASN A 88 -10.69 4.73 -7.82
C ASN A 88 -10.48 5.37 -6.45
N ARG A 89 -10.51 4.57 -5.40
CA ARG A 89 -10.36 5.10 -4.04
C ARG A 89 -8.92 5.48 -3.70
N TYR A 90 -7.94 4.70 -4.14
CA TYR A 90 -6.62 4.73 -3.54
C TYR A 90 -5.45 4.94 -4.50
N GLU A 91 -5.68 4.98 -5.80
CA GLU A 91 -4.59 5.11 -6.78
C GLU A 91 -3.74 6.36 -6.52
N THR A 92 -4.40 7.48 -6.31
CA THR A 92 -3.68 8.75 -6.07
C THR A 92 -2.82 8.66 -4.80
N GLN A 93 -3.37 8.10 -3.74
CA GLN A 93 -2.63 7.94 -2.49
C GLN A 93 -1.41 7.06 -2.67
N LEU A 94 -1.56 5.93 -3.35
CA LEU A 94 -0.45 5.00 -3.58
C LEU A 94 0.62 5.62 -4.46
N ASN A 95 0.23 6.43 -5.43
CA ASN A 95 1.20 7.12 -6.30
C ASN A 95 2.01 8.13 -5.50
N TYR A 96 1.38 8.88 -4.58
CA TYR A 96 2.11 9.79 -3.71
C TYR A 96 3.06 9.05 -2.78
N TYR A 97 2.61 7.94 -2.21
CA TYR A 97 3.46 7.11 -1.35
C TYR A 97 4.69 6.62 -2.12
N THR A 98 4.49 6.14 -3.35
CA THR A 98 5.58 5.65 -4.19
C THR A 98 6.57 6.76 -4.50
N GLN A 99 6.09 7.94 -4.91
CA GLN A 99 6.97 9.08 -5.18
C GLN A 99 7.79 9.46 -3.96
N ALA A 100 7.15 9.50 -2.80
CA ALA A 100 7.83 9.89 -1.57
C ALA A 100 8.94 8.90 -1.23
N ILE A 101 8.65 7.61 -1.29
CA ILE A 101 9.62 6.60 -0.92
C ILE A 101 10.78 6.55 -1.92
N GLU A 102 10.47 6.60 -3.20
CA GLU A 102 11.53 6.53 -4.21
C GLU A 102 12.46 7.73 -4.16
N SER A 103 11.92 8.93 -3.89
CA SER A 103 12.76 10.12 -3.82
C SER A 103 13.49 10.27 -2.49
N ILE A 104 12.85 9.93 -1.37
CA ILE A 104 13.45 10.12 -0.04
C ILE A 104 14.43 9.01 0.28
N LYS A 105 14.06 7.78 0.02
CA LYS A 105 14.90 6.61 0.34
C LYS A 105 15.80 6.18 -0.82
N ARG A 106 15.56 6.72 -2.02
CA ARG A 106 16.31 6.37 -3.23
C ARG A 106 16.28 4.88 -3.52
N VAL A 107 15.10 4.28 -3.36
CA VAL A 107 14.87 2.86 -3.63
C VAL A 107 13.85 2.75 -4.74
N LYS A 108 13.74 1.55 -5.32
CA LYS A 108 12.74 1.26 -6.33
C LYS A 108 11.59 0.50 -5.71
N VAL A 109 10.37 1.00 -5.92
CA VAL A 109 9.14 0.31 -5.50
C VAL A 109 8.64 -0.51 -6.69
N LYS A 110 8.75 -1.82 -6.59
CA LYS A 110 8.35 -2.71 -7.69
C LYS A 110 6.90 -3.09 -7.65
N GLU A 111 6.26 -2.97 -6.50
CA GLU A 111 4.88 -3.42 -6.34
C GLU A 111 4.19 -2.63 -5.23
N LYS A 112 2.92 -2.31 -5.45
CA LYS A 112 2.07 -1.66 -4.44
C LYS A 112 0.89 -2.56 -4.19
N VAL A 113 0.70 -2.96 -2.94
CA VAL A 113 -0.32 -3.92 -2.56
C VAL A 113 -1.26 -3.29 -1.55
N LEU A 114 -2.55 -3.40 -1.82
CA LEU A 114 -3.60 -3.13 -0.83
C LEU A 114 -4.00 -4.47 -0.22
N TYR A 115 -4.03 -4.53 1.10
CA TYR A 115 -4.60 -5.69 1.78
C TYR A 115 -5.95 -5.30 2.37
N LEU A 116 -7.00 -6.00 1.95
CA LEU A 116 -8.38 -5.70 2.32
C LEU A 116 -8.80 -6.65 3.44
N TYR A 117 -8.76 -6.16 4.68
CA TYR A 117 -9.08 -7.00 5.84
C TYR A 117 -10.49 -7.56 5.81
N ASP A 118 -11.45 -6.79 5.26
CA ASP A 118 -12.85 -7.21 5.25
C ASP A 118 -13.06 -8.54 4.53
N ILE A 119 -12.33 -8.76 3.44
CA ILE A 119 -12.47 -9.98 2.63
C ILE A 119 -11.20 -10.84 2.62
N GLY A 120 -10.18 -10.45 3.39
CA GLY A 120 -8.95 -11.24 3.50
C GLY A 120 -8.20 -11.40 2.20
N GLN A 121 -8.19 -10.37 1.36
CA GLN A 121 -7.65 -10.45 0.00
C GLN A 121 -6.68 -9.32 -0.26
N SER A 122 -5.60 -9.63 -0.97
CA SER A 122 -4.64 -8.63 -1.41
C SER A 122 -4.85 -8.30 -2.88
N LEU A 123 -4.55 -7.04 -3.24
CA LEU A 123 -4.59 -6.56 -4.61
C LEU A 123 -3.27 -5.89 -4.93
N SER A 124 -2.61 -6.36 -6.00
CA SER A 124 -1.44 -5.67 -6.50
C SER A 124 -1.91 -4.59 -7.47
N MET A 125 -1.60 -3.33 -7.14
CA MET A 125 -2.08 -2.19 -7.90
C MET A 125 -1.02 -1.74 -8.88
N ASP A 126 -1.38 -1.67 -10.15
CA ASP A 126 -0.45 -1.20 -11.17
C ASP A 126 -0.19 0.29 -11.01
N VAL A 127 1.04 0.68 -11.30
CA VAL A 127 1.46 2.08 -11.27
C VAL A 127 1.51 2.60 -12.68
N GLN A 128 0.81 3.67 -12.89
CA GLN A 128 0.90 4.38 -14.14
C GLN A 128 1.81 5.57 -14.01
#